data_60aecdd552a8a5e05bd415dac7911167
#
_entry.id   60aecdd552a8a5e05bd415dac7911167
#
_cell.length_a   1.000
_cell.length_b   1.000
_cell.length_c   1.000
_cell.angle_alpha   90.00
_cell.angle_beta   90.00
_cell.angle_gamma   90.00
#
_symmetry.space_group_name_H-M   'P 1'
#
loop_
_entity.id
_entity.type
_entity.pdbx_description
1 polymer ?
#
loop_
_entity_poly.entity_id
_entity_poly.type
_entity_poly.pdbx_seq_one_letter_code
_entity_poly.pdbx_strand_id
1 'polypeptide(L)' 'MPGEKTIQGLAGAAGYLCSAYDELSAAGYDDWSRELRQLIDIIGAEVACLQESATSIALVRPQSSPSP' A
#
# COMPACT_ATOMS: atom_id res chain seq x y z
N MET A 1 -7.73 -14.78 -4.00
CA MET A 1 -7.39 -13.89 -5.11
C MET A 1 -5.96 -13.42 -4.98
N PRO A 2 -5.20 -13.51 -6.06
CA PRO A 2 -3.81 -13.08 -5.98
C PRO A 2 -3.65 -11.61 -5.61
N GLY A 3 -4.56 -10.77 -6.07
CA GLY A 3 -4.47 -9.35 -5.77
C GLY A 3 -4.61 -9.02 -4.31
N GLU A 4 -5.44 -9.77 -3.60
CA GLU A 4 -5.64 -9.59 -2.20
C GLU A 4 -4.38 -9.89 -1.41
N LYS A 5 -3.72 -10.98 -1.73
CA LYS A 5 -2.47 -11.34 -1.08
C LYS A 5 -1.39 -10.30 -1.34
N THR A 6 -1.35 -9.76 -2.55
CA THR A 6 -0.40 -8.73 -2.90
C THR A 6 -0.63 -7.47 -2.07
N ILE A 7 -1.88 -7.04 -1.93
CA ILE A 7 -2.23 -5.88 -1.15
C ILE A 7 -1.85 -6.09 0.32
N GLN A 8 -2.18 -7.25 0.87
CA GLN A 8 -1.85 -7.56 2.25
C GLN A 8 -0.34 -7.59 2.47
N GLY A 9 0.39 -8.16 1.54
CA GLY A 9 1.83 -8.22 1.62
C GLY A 9 2.47 -6.84 1.60
N LEU A 10 2.00 -5.97 0.72
CA LEU A 10 2.50 -4.61 0.63
C LEU A 10 2.16 -3.81 1.88
N ALA A 11 0.95 -3.97 2.38
CA ALA A 11 0.52 -3.28 3.59
C ALA A 11 1.36 -3.73 4.80
N GLY A 12 1.64 -5.02 4.89
CA GLY A 12 2.49 -5.56 5.94
C GLY A 12 3.92 -5.02 5.84
N ALA A 13 4.45 -4.98 4.62
CA ALA A 13 5.78 -4.43 4.39
C ALA A 13 5.84 -2.96 4.79
N ALA A 14 4.81 -2.20 4.46
CA ALA A 14 4.75 -0.79 4.85
C ALA A 14 4.76 -0.64 6.37
N GLY A 15 4.07 -1.52 7.08
CA GLY A 15 4.07 -1.50 8.53
C GLY A 15 5.45 -1.75 9.11
N TYR A 16 6.18 -2.72 8.58
CA TYR A 16 7.55 -2.99 9.03
C TYR A 16 8.47 -1.82 8.72
N LEU A 17 8.29 -1.20 7.56
CA LEU A 17 9.09 -0.05 7.19
C LEU A 17 8.82 1.14 8.10
N CYS A 18 7.59 1.33 8.51
CA CYS A 18 7.25 2.38 9.46
C CYS A 18 7.96 2.16 10.80
N SER A 19 7.99 0.93 11.28
CA SER A 19 8.69 0.61 12.51
C SER A 19 10.19 0.86 12.35
N ALA A 20 10.75 0.46 11.22
CA ALA A 20 12.15 0.69 10.94
C ALA A 20 12.47 2.18 10.86
N TYR A 21 11.57 2.94 10.26
CA TYR A 21 11.71 4.39 10.17
C TYR A 21 11.80 5.02 11.57
N ASP A 22 10.90 4.62 12.45
CA ASP A 22 10.91 5.13 13.82
C ASP A 22 12.22 4.82 14.53
N GLU A 23 12.71 3.61 14.36
CA GLU A 23 13.97 3.20 14.99
C GLU A 23 15.15 3.96 14.43
N LEU A 24 15.22 4.15 13.13
CA LEU A 24 16.30 4.89 12.51
C LEU A 24 16.25 6.36 12.89
N SER A 25 15.08 6.93 12.97
CA SER A 25 14.92 8.31 13.40
C SER A 25 15.39 8.50 14.84
N ALA A 26 15.02 7.57 15.71
CA ALA A 26 15.42 7.62 17.11
C ALA A 26 16.92 7.45 17.28
N ALA A 27 17.54 6.69 16.39
CA ALA A 27 18.97 6.46 16.43
C ALA A 27 19.78 7.59 15.77
N GLY A 28 19.12 8.53 15.11
CA GLY A 28 19.81 9.67 14.51
C GLY A 28 20.25 9.48 13.07
N TYR A 29 19.77 8.44 12.40
CA TYR A 29 20.15 8.20 11.02
C TYR A 29 19.15 8.88 10.08
N ASP A 30 19.22 10.17 10.01
CA ASP A 30 18.25 10.97 9.27
C ASP A 30 18.22 10.67 7.76
N ASP A 31 19.38 10.46 7.18
CA ASP A 31 19.46 10.16 5.75
C ASP A 31 18.77 8.85 5.42
N TRP A 32 19.01 7.84 6.23
CA TRP A 32 18.40 6.52 6.02
C TRP A 32 16.89 6.57 6.30
N SER A 33 16.50 7.31 7.30
CA SER A 33 15.07 7.49 7.61
C SER A 33 14.37 8.14 6.47
N ARG A 34 14.99 9.12 5.83
CA ARG A 34 14.40 9.83 4.70
C ARG A 34 14.20 8.90 3.51
N GLU A 35 15.21 8.08 3.21
CA GLU A 35 15.09 7.10 2.13
C GLU A 35 13.98 6.10 2.41
N LEU A 36 13.90 5.66 3.64
CA LEU A 36 12.88 4.72 4.05
C LEU A 36 11.50 5.33 3.93
N ARG A 37 11.37 6.60 4.28
CA ARG A 37 10.10 7.30 4.16
C ARG A 37 9.64 7.38 2.71
N GLN A 38 10.56 7.61 1.79
CA GLN A 38 10.24 7.62 0.37
C GLN A 38 9.70 6.26 -0.07
N LEU A 39 10.34 5.19 0.40
CA LEU A 39 9.90 3.85 0.06
C LEU A 39 8.52 3.56 0.63
N ILE A 40 8.26 4.01 1.85
CA ILE A 40 6.94 3.86 2.46
C ILE A 40 5.88 4.57 1.62
N ASP A 41 6.17 5.77 1.16
CA ASP A 41 5.24 6.52 0.32
C ASP A 41 4.99 5.82 -1.02
N ILE A 42 6.01 5.25 -1.63
CA ILE A 42 5.88 4.50 -2.87
C ILE A 42 4.98 3.27 -2.66
N ILE A 43 5.22 2.54 -1.60
CA ILE A 43 4.42 1.34 -1.29
C ILE A 43 2.98 1.74 -0.99
N GLY A 44 2.78 2.83 -0.25
CA GLY A 44 1.45 3.32 0.04
C GLY A 44 0.68 3.69 -1.22
N ALA A 45 1.35 4.33 -2.16
CA ALA A 45 0.73 4.70 -3.42
C ALA A 45 0.36 3.47 -4.23
N GLU A 46 1.21 2.45 -4.22
CA GLU A 46 0.93 1.22 -4.94
C GLU A 46 -0.27 0.48 -4.33
N VAL A 47 -0.34 0.41 -3.01
CA VAL A 47 -1.46 -0.22 -2.33
C VAL A 47 -2.76 0.51 -2.67
N ALA A 48 -2.74 1.83 -2.65
CA ALA A 48 -3.92 2.61 -2.99
C ALA A 48 -4.36 2.36 -4.43
N CYS A 49 -3.41 2.27 -5.33
CA CYS A 49 -3.68 2.00 -6.73
C CYS A 49 -4.34 0.63 -6.92
N LEU A 50 -3.82 -0.38 -6.24
CA LEU A 50 -4.37 -1.73 -6.31
C LEU A 50 -5.76 -1.80 -5.70
N GLN A 51 -5.98 -1.08 -4.63
CA GLN A 51 -7.29 -1.04 -4.00
C GLN A 51 -8.31 -0.34 -4.88
N GLU A 52 -7.92 0.73 -5.54
CA GLU A 52 -8.78 1.43 -6.47
C GLU A 52 -9.17 0.55 -7.66
N SER A 53 -8.22 -0.18 -8.19
CA SER A 53 -8.50 -1.10 -9.28
C SER A 53 -9.52 -2.16 -8.89
N ALA A 54 -9.34 -2.74 -7.71
CA ALA A 54 -10.26 -3.75 -7.22
C ALA A 54 -11.65 -3.17 -7.00
N THR A 55 -11.72 -1.97 -6.46
CA THR A 55 -12.98 -1.29 -6.22
C THR A 55 -13.68 -0.95 -7.52
N SER A 56 -12.94 -0.47 -8.50
CA SER A 56 -13.50 -0.14 -9.80
C SER A 56 -14.11 -1.36 -10.47
N ILE A 57 -13.43 -2.48 -10.42
CA ILE A 57 -13.96 -3.72 -10.99
C ILE A 57 -15.23 -4.13 -10.27
N ALA A 58 -15.25 -4.03 -8.97
CA ALA A 58 -16.42 -4.41 -8.20
C ALA A 58 -17.60 -3.50 -8.48
N LEU A 59 -17.37 -2.24 -8.72
CA LEU A 59 -18.45 -1.31 -9.04
C LEU A 59 -18.97 -1.50 -10.45
N VAL A 60 -18.11 -1.80 -11.38
CA VAL A 60 -18.52 -1.98 -12.76
C VAL A 60 -19.42 -3.18 -12.91
N ARG A 61 -19.12 -4.26 -12.27
CA ARG A 61 -19.92 -5.46 -12.40
C ARG A 61 -21.37 -5.27 -12.00
N PRO A 62 -21.68 -4.74 -10.87
CA PRO A 62 -23.06 -4.54 -10.49
C PRO A 62 -23.79 -3.57 -11.37
N GLN A 63 -23.10 -2.64 -11.90
CA GLN A 63 -23.73 -1.69 -12.77
C GLN A 63 -24.12 -2.28 -14.10
N SER A 64 -23.38 -3.20 -14.59
CA SER A 64 -23.75 -3.81 -15.82
C SER A 64 -24.77 -4.85 -15.61
N SER A 65 -24.78 -5.50 -14.52
CA SER A 65 -25.67 -6.56 -14.29
C SER A 65 -27.09 -6.20 -14.28
N PRO A 66 -27.49 -5.19 -13.70
CA PRO A 66 -28.88 -4.96 -13.50
C PRO A 66 -29.60 -4.58 -14.68
N SER A 67 -29.11 -4.48 -15.68
CA SER A 67 -29.85 -4.13 -16.73
C SER A 67 -30.94 -4.97 -16.83
N PRO A 68 -31.97 -4.93 -16.61
CA PRO A 68 -33.01 -5.87 -16.75
C PRO A 68 -33.82 -5.78 -17.76
#